data_cd331b0782beeaeb9d77770d4b17752c
#
_entry.id   cd331b0782beeaeb9d77770d4b17752c
#
_cell.length_a   1.000
_cell.length_b   1.000
_cell.length_c   1.000
_cell.angle_alpha   90.00
_cell.angle_beta   90.00
_cell.angle_gamma   90.00
#
_symmetry.space_group_name_H-M   'P 1'
#
loop_
_entity.id
_entity.type
_entity.pdbx_description
1 polymer ?
#
loop_
_entity_poly.entity_id
_entity_poly.type
_entity_poly.pdbx_seq_one_letter_code
_entity_poly.pdbx_strand_id
1 'polypeptide(L)'
;MTLYEDNKELYDSIPAEKFKLVEREEEIHDAKFQTKPIGFLKDVWLRFIKNKASVLAAAVILVIAFFAIFGPGMNRYTYDEQFPDRVNMPPKIPALASLNLGIFDGGYVLQNRQYDSIGDTSKYPNDCIINVTNPRIVNGVRMVDVEVDYYKYLGISDDDCYWLGSDYLGRDIWT
;
A
#
# COMPACT_ATOMS: atom_id res chain seq x y z
N MET A 1 -49.38 -17.52 50.72
CA MET A 1 -50.39 -16.76 49.97
C MET A 1 -49.76 -16.41 48.64
N THR A 2 -50.17 -17.10 47.60
CA THR A 2 -49.43 -17.17 46.34
C THR A 2 -49.90 -16.05 45.39
N LEU A 3 -48.97 -15.45 44.67
CA LEU A 3 -49.21 -14.44 43.58
C LEU A 3 -50.35 -14.83 42.61
N TYR A 4 -50.78 -16.06 42.63
CA TYR A 4 -51.87 -16.61 41.84
C TYR A 4 -53.25 -16.23 42.38
N GLU A 5 -53.40 -16.12 43.70
CA GLU A 5 -54.72 -15.77 44.37
C GLU A 5 -55.00 -14.27 44.22
N ASP A 6 -54.01 -13.39 44.36
CA ASP A 6 -54.11 -11.96 44.14
C ASP A 6 -54.50 -11.59 42.68
N ASN A 7 -54.02 -12.36 41.73
CA ASN A 7 -54.36 -12.13 40.32
C ASN A 7 -55.79 -12.65 39.98
N LYS A 8 -56.30 -13.64 40.69
CA LYS A 8 -57.58 -14.21 40.37
C LYS A 8 -58.76 -13.21 40.66
N GLU A 9 -58.68 -12.46 41.74
CA GLU A 9 -59.68 -11.38 42.03
C GLU A 9 -59.60 -10.27 40.98
N LEU A 10 -58.42 -9.98 40.44
CA LEU A 10 -58.22 -9.01 39.36
C LEU A 10 -58.85 -9.49 38.04
N TYR A 11 -58.75 -10.77 37.72
CA TYR A 11 -59.33 -11.35 36.51
C TYR A 11 -60.88 -11.46 36.62
N ASP A 12 -61.40 -11.82 37.79
CA ASP A 12 -62.82 -11.94 38.00
C ASP A 12 -63.53 -10.55 38.02
N SER A 13 -62.76 -9.48 38.22
CA SER A 13 -63.29 -8.11 38.17
C SER A 13 -63.42 -7.54 36.74
N ILE A 14 -62.85 -8.23 35.76
CA ILE A 14 -62.88 -7.74 34.37
C ILE A 14 -64.20 -8.15 33.71
N PRO A 15 -65.02 -7.21 33.25
CA PRO A 15 -66.31 -7.53 32.62
C PRO A 15 -66.13 -8.41 31.40
N ALA A 16 -66.93 -9.48 31.25
CA ALA A 16 -66.84 -10.43 30.13
C ALA A 16 -66.93 -9.78 28.73
N GLU A 17 -67.48 -8.56 28.68
CA GLU A 17 -67.60 -7.77 27.46
C GLU A 17 -66.19 -7.34 26.91
N LYS A 18 -65.21 -7.23 27.80
CA LYS A 18 -63.82 -6.91 27.36
C LYS A 18 -63.12 -8.07 26.69
N PHE A 19 -63.65 -9.28 26.79
CA PHE A 19 -63.13 -10.48 26.12
C PHE A 19 -63.84 -10.79 24.81
N LYS A 20 -64.74 -9.87 24.34
CA LYS A 20 -65.27 -10.04 22.99
C LYS A 20 -64.18 -9.81 21.96
N LEU A 21 -63.97 -10.79 21.09
CA LEU A 21 -63.16 -10.63 19.90
C LEU A 21 -63.73 -9.45 19.09
N VAL A 22 -63.00 -8.37 19.05
CA VAL A 22 -63.26 -7.27 18.13
C VAL A 22 -62.74 -7.75 16.79
N GLU A 23 -63.63 -8.18 15.88
CA GLU A 23 -63.28 -8.30 14.47
C GLU A 23 -62.87 -6.91 14.01
N ARG A 24 -61.53 -6.72 13.88
CA ARG A 24 -61.00 -5.58 13.13
C ARG A 24 -61.33 -5.87 11.67
N GLU A 25 -62.30 -5.19 11.14
CA GLU A 25 -62.48 -5.03 9.69
C GLU A 25 -61.35 -4.16 9.08
N GLU A 26 -60.17 -4.20 9.60
CA GLU A 26 -59.03 -3.70 8.90
C GLU A 26 -58.72 -4.79 7.86
N GLU A 27 -59.14 -4.57 6.61
CA GLU A 27 -58.56 -5.26 5.46
C GLU A 27 -57.05 -5.18 5.66
N ILE A 28 -56.43 -6.33 5.94
CA ILE A 28 -54.98 -6.46 5.86
C ILE A 28 -54.66 -6.22 4.39
N HIS A 29 -54.47 -4.95 4.05
CA HIS A 29 -53.84 -4.63 2.75
C HIS A 29 -52.46 -5.24 2.80
N ASP A 30 -52.37 -6.46 2.28
CA ASP A 30 -51.12 -7.04 1.87
C ASP A 30 -50.49 -6.06 0.87
N ALA A 31 -49.73 -5.12 1.40
CA ALA A 31 -49.01 -4.18 0.59
C ALA A 31 -48.07 -5.02 -0.25
N LYS A 32 -48.48 -5.28 -1.49
CA LYS A 32 -47.63 -6.00 -2.50
C LYS A 32 -46.26 -5.37 -2.42
N PHE A 33 -45.26 -6.20 -2.04
CA PHE A 33 -43.89 -5.75 -2.04
C PHE A 33 -43.60 -5.05 -3.36
N GLN A 34 -43.47 -3.73 -3.35
CA GLN A 34 -43.24 -2.91 -4.54
C GLN A 34 -41.81 -3.12 -5.10
N THR A 35 -40.97 -3.79 -4.34
CA THR A 35 -39.61 -4.09 -4.73
C THR A 35 -39.53 -5.41 -5.47
N LYS A 36 -39.11 -5.37 -6.73
CA LYS A 36 -38.79 -6.60 -7.49
C LYS A 36 -37.75 -7.41 -6.72
N PRO A 37 -37.94 -8.75 -6.60
CA PRO A 37 -36.93 -9.60 -5.98
C PRO A 37 -35.61 -9.46 -6.73
N ILE A 38 -34.59 -9.00 -6.04
CA ILE A 38 -33.23 -8.85 -6.58
C ILE A 38 -32.52 -10.20 -6.38
N GLY A 39 -31.92 -10.74 -7.44
CA GLY A 39 -31.12 -11.98 -7.32
C GLY A 39 -30.01 -11.81 -6.28
N PHE A 40 -29.70 -12.88 -5.54
CA PHE A 40 -28.72 -12.89 -4.44
C PHE A 40 -27.38 -12.23 -4.81
N LEU A 41 -26.79 -12.60 -5.94
CA LEU A 41 -25.50 -12.05 -6.39
C LEU A 41 -25.57 -10.52 -6.62
N LYS A 42 -26.69 -10.06 -7.18
CA LYS A 42 -26.90 -8.63 -7.42
C LYS A 42 -27.04 -7.84 -6.12
N ASP A 43 -27.75 -8.38 -5.13
CA ASP A 43 -27.89 -7.73 -3.82
C ASP A 43 -26.55 -7.66 -3.09
N VAL A 44 -25.78 -8.75 -3.07
CA VAL A 44 -24.43 -8.76 -2.50
C VAL A 44 -23.53 -7.72 -3.18
N TRP A 45 -23.55 -7.66 -4.51
CA TRP A 45 -22.75 -6.69 -5.26
C TRP A 45 -23.14 -5.24 -4.97
N LEU A 46 -24.43 -4.95 -4.88
CA LEU A 46 -24.90 -3.60 -4.55
C LEU A 46 -24.53 -3.19 -3.12
N ARG A 47 -24.57 -4.11 -2.16
CA ARG A 47 -24.12 -3.87 -0.78
C ARG A 47 -22.61 -3.65 -0.70
N PHE A 48 -21.86 -4.45 -1.46
CA PHE A 48 -20.41 -4.30 -1.56
C PHE A 48 -20.01 -2.91 -2.08
N ILE A 49 -20.60 -2.46 -3.19
CA ILE A 49 -20.28 -1.14 -3.78
C ILE A 49 -20.68 0.02 -2.85
N LYS A 50 -21.77 -0.14 -2.07
CA LYS A 50 -22.17 0.89 -1.10
C LYS A 50 -21.14 1.10 0.02
N ASN A 51 -20.36 0.08 0.33
CA ASN A 51 -19.32 0.19 1.35
C ASN A 51 -18.00 0.67 0.72
N LYS A 52 -17.72 1.96 0.82
CA LYS A 52 -16.52 2.60 0.26
C LYS A 52 -15.21 1.95 0.74
N ALA A 53 -15.17 1.52 2.01
CA ALA A 53 -13.99 0.85 2.56
C ALA A 53 -13.75 -0.52 1.90
N SER A 54 -14.80 -1.29 1.64
CA SER A 54 -14.70 -2.58 0.95
C SER A 54 -14.26 -2.42 -0.51
N VAL A 55 -14.77 -1.40 -1.20
CA VAL A 55 -14.35 -1.09 -2.57
C VAL A 55 -12.88 -0.68 -2.61
N LEU A 56 -12.44 0.17 -1.67
CA LEU A 56 -11.02 0.56 -1.57
C LEU A 56 -10.13 -0.66 -1.29
N ALA A 57 -10.51 -1.50 -0.33
CA ALA A 57 -9.77 -2.72 -0.02
C ALA A 57 -9.67 -3.67 -1.23
N ALA A 58 -10.77 -3.85 -1.95
CA ALA A 58 -10.78 -4.66 -3.18
C ALA A 58 -9.87 -4.07 -4.27
N ALA A 59 -9.87 -2.75 -4.44
CA ALA A 59 -8.99 -2.08 -5.38
C ALA A 59 -7.51 -2.32 -5.04
N VAL A 60 -7.14 -2.19 -3.74
CA VAL A 60 -5.77 -2.47 -3.28
C VAL A 60 -5.39 -3.93 -3.56
N ILE A 61 -6.28 -4.89 -3.24
CA ILE A 61 -6.03 -6.31 -3.50
C ILE A 61 -5.84 -6.57 -5.01
N LEU A 62 -6.66 -5.95 -5.86
CA LEU A 62 -6.52 -6.09 -7.31
C LEU A 62 -5.19 -5.52 -7.83
N VAL A 63 -4.74 -4.39 -7.29
CA VAL A 63 -3.43 -3.81 -7.64
C VAL A 63 -2.31 -4.76 -7.23
N ILE A 64 -2.35 -5.30 -6.00
CA ILE A 64 -1.34 -6.26 -5.53
C ILE A 64 -1.35 -7.53 -6.41
N ALA A 65 -2.53 -8.07 -6.71
CA ALA A 65 -2.66 -9.24 -7.57
C ALA A 65 -2.14 -8.99 -8.99
N PHE A 66 -2.39 -7.79 -9.52
CA PHE A 66 -1.85 -7.38 -10.82
C PHE A 66 -0.32 -7.40 -10.81
N PHE A 67 0.32 -6.76 -9.82
CA PHE A 67 1.77 -6.74 -9.71
C PHE A 67 2.37 -8.10 -9.38
N ALA A 68 1.67 -8.95 -8.62
CA ALA A 68 2.12 -10.32 -8.36
C ALA A 68 2.17 -11.19 -9.62
N ILE A 69 1.26 -10.96 -10.59
CA ILE A 69 1.20 -11.75 -11.82
C ILE A 69 2.09 -11.14 -12.91
N PHE A 70 2.04 -9.82 -13.09
CA PHE A 70 2.70 -9.14 -14.20
C PHE A 70 4.05 -8.53 -13.82
N GLY A 71 4.29 -8.27 -12.52
CA GLY A 71 5.49 -7.62 -12.01
C GLY A 71 6.78 -8.26 -12.50
N PRO A 72 6.97 -9.58 -12.38
CA PRO A 72 8.21 -10.25 -12.85
C PRO A 72 8.48 -10.05 -14.35
N GLY A 73 7.44 -9.87 -15.15
CA GLY A 73 7.57 -9.62 -16.60
C GLY A 73 7.79 -8.15 -16.98
N MET A 74 7.71 -7.21 -16.03
CA MET A 74 7.86 -5.78 -16.30
C MET A 74 9.30 -5.31 -16.28
N ASN A 75 10.23 -6.10 -15.74
CA ASN A 75 11.64 -5.81 -15.67
C ASN A 75 12.43 -6.73 -16.63
N ARG A 76 13.69 -6.35 -16.92
CA ARG A 76 14.60 -7.10 -17.78
C ARG A 76 15.29 -8.26 -17.07
N TYR A 77 15.35 -8.19 -15.75
CA TYR A 77 16.10 -9.14 -14.92
C TYR A 77 15.27 -10.37 -14.59
N THR A 78 15.96 -11.50 -14.48
CA THR A 78 15.36 -12.76 -14.02
C THR A 78 15.75 -13.00 -12.56
N TYR A 79 14.90 -13.68 -11.79
CA TYR A 79 15.10 -13.88 -10.35
C TYR A 79 16.39 -14.66 -9.98
N ASP A 80 16.95 -15.40 -10.92
CA ASP A 80 18.17 -16.21 -10.77
C ASP A 80 19.46 -15.51 -11.23
N GLU A 81 19.34 -14.38 -11.94
CA GLU A 81 20.51 -13.60 -12.38
C GLU A 81 21.17 -12.91 -11.20
N GLN A 82 22.49 -13.07 -11.10
CA GLN A 82 23.32 -12.49 -10.04
C GLN A 82 24.45 -11.66 -10.65
N PHE A 83 24.58 -10.43 -10.15
CA PHE A 83 25.63 -9.50 -10.58
C PHE A 83 26.49 -9.12 -9.37
N PRO A 84 27.63 -9.80 -9.13
CA PRO A 84 28.47 -9.55 -7.95
C PRO A 84 29.05 -8.13 -7.86
N ASP A 85 29.07 -7.41 -8.96
CA ASP A 85 29.50 -6.00 -9.09
C ASP A 85 28.38 -5.00 -8.78
N ARG A 86 27.14 -5.48 -8.59
CA ARG A 86 25.93 -4.67 -8.39
C ARG A 86 25.20 -5.01 -7.08
N VAL A 87 25.96 -5.25 -6.05
CA VAL A 87 25.46 -5.63 -4.72
C VAL A 87 24.93 -4.41 -3.97
N ASN A 88 23.79 -4.55 -3.33
CA ASN A 88 23.15 -3.50 -2.51
C ASN A 88 23.01 -2.16 -3.27
N MET A 89 22.64 -2.22 -4.53
CA MET A 89 22.35 -1.02 -5.31
C MET A 89 21.14 -0.28 -4.77
N PRO A 90 21.18 1.05 -4.69
CA PRO A 90 20.01 1.82 -4.29
C PRO A 90 18.89 1.75 -5.35
N PRO A 91 17.61 1.93 -4.96
CA PRO A 91 16.50 1.94 -5.90
C PRO A 91 16.61 3.11 -6.87
N LYS A 92 16.42 2.85 -8.17
CA LYS A 92 16.39 3.90 -9.19
C LYS A 92 15.33 3.64 -10.24
N ILE A 93 14.43 4.63 -10.40
CA ILE A 93 13.46 4.69 -11.49
C ILE A 93 13.75 5.96 -12.29
N PRO A 94 14.31 5.88 -13.51
CA PRO A 94 14.76 7.06 -14.25
C PRO A 94 13.68 8.13 -14.43
N ALA A 95 12.42 7.72 -14.64
CA ALA A 95 11.29 8.64 -14.77
C ALA A 95 11.00 9.42 -13.46
N LEU A 96 11.21 8.83 -12.28
CA LEU A 96 11.02 9.49 -10.98
C LEU A 96 12.28 10.28 -10.57
N ALA A 97 13.45 9.79 -10.92
CA ALA A 97 14.72 10.47 -10.64
C ALA A 97 14.76 11.87 -11.27
N SER A 98 14.16 12.05 -12.44
CA SER A 98 14.05 13.36 -13.11
C SER A 98 13.21 14.38 -12.34
N LEU A 99 12.35 13.94 -11.40
CA LEU A 99 11.50 14.82 -10.58
C LEU A 99 12.22 15.37 -9.33
N ASN A 100 13.47 14.96 -9.08
CA ASN A 100 14.27 15.37 -7.92
C ASN A 100 13.53 15.25 -6.57
N LEU A 101 12.78 14.16 -6.38
CA LEU A 101 12.04 13.90 -5.15
C LEU A 101 12.90 13.35 -4.02
N GLY A 102 14.18 13.03 -4.25
CA GLY A 102 15.08 12.39 -3.30
C GLY A 102 14.71 10.94 -2.98
N ILE A 103 13.86 10.32 -3.80
CA ILE A 103 13.47 8.91 -3.70
C ILE A 103 13.54 8.28 -5.09
N PHE A 104 14.00 7.05 -5.18
CA PHE A 104 14.19 6.33 -6.46
C PHE A 104 15.09 7.04 -7.45
N ASP A 105 16.05 7.80 -6.96
CA ASP A 105 17.03 8.57 -7.76
C ASP A 105 18.36 7.87 -7.91
N GLY A 106 18.56 6.73 -7.24
CA GLY A 106 19.83 6.01 -7.24
C GLY A 106 20.86 6.62 -6.30
N GLY A 107 20.45 7.52 -5.40
CA GLY A 107 21.31 8.19 -4.44
C GLY A 107 21.93 7.22 -3.43
N TYR A 108 23.24 7.33 -3.22
CA TYR A 108 24.01 6.59 -2.23
C TYR A 108 25.00 7.50 -1.52
N VAL A 109 25.08 7.42 -0.17
CA VAL A 109 25.95 8.27 0.62
C VAL A 109 27.29 7.58 0.89
N LEU A 110 28.33 8.09 0.26
CA LEU A 110 29.72 7.70 0.51
C LEU A 110 30.26 8.48 1.70
N GLN A 111 30.40 7.84 2.85
CA GLN A 111 30.84 8.47 4.08
C GLN A 111 32.36 8.67 4.14
N ASN A 112 32.80 9.68 4.90
CA ASN A 112 34.22 9.92 5.21
C ASN A 112 35.10 10.08 3.97
N ARG A 113 34.68 10.88 3.00
CA ARG A 113 35.50 11.20 1.83
C ARG A 113 36.30 12.48 2.06
N GLN A 114 37.53 12.53 1.53
CA GLN A 114 38.34 13.74 1.60
C GLN A 114 37.75 14.83 0.70
N TYR A 115 37.55 16.02 1.23
CA TYR A 115 36.97 17.14 0.50
C TYR A 115 37.77 17.47 -0.78
N ASP A 116 39.08 17.43 -0.71
CA ASP A 116 39.99 17.74 -1.83
C ASP A 116 39.87 16.75 -3.00
N SER A 117 39.28 15.57 -2.76
CA SER A 117 39.06 14.56 -3.79
C SER A 117 37.76 14.74 -4.59
N ILE A 118 36.87 15.68 -4.19
CA ILE A 118 35.57 15.86 -4.82
C ILE A 118 35.67 16.33 -6.28
N GLY A 119 36.73 17.09 -6.62
CA GLY A 119 36.98 17.55 -7.98
C GLY A 119 37.72 16.55 -8.89
N ASP A 120 38.04 15.36 -8.35
CA ASP A 120 38.77 14.35 -9.07
C ASP A 120 37.85 13.46 -9.89
N THR A 121 37.79 13.68 -11.19
CA THR A 121 36.95 12.92 -12.13
C THR A 121 37.33 11.44 -12.24
N SER A 122 38.51 11.06 -11.79
CA SER A 122 38.93 9.65 -11.73
C SER A 122 38.25 8.92 -10.56
N LYS A 123 37.91 9.65 -9.50
CA LYS A 123 37.21 9.12 -8.31
C LYS A 123 35.68 9.28 -8.38
N TYR A 124 35.23 10.34 -9.03
CA TYR A 124 33.82 10.67 -9.21
C TYR A 124 33.52 10.93 -10.67
N PRO A 125 33.38 9.86 -11.48
CA PRO A 125 33.16 10.00 -12.92
C PRO A 125 31.72 10.44 -13.22
N ASN A 126 31.48 10.91 -14.44
CA ASN A 126 30.19 11.13 -15.06
C ASN A 126 29.27 12.11 -14.29
N ASP A 127 29.82 13.12 -13.62
CA ASP A 127 29.04 14.07 -12.79
C ASP A 127 28.06 13.36 -11.84
N CYS A 128 28.56 12.30 -11.20
CA CYS A 128 27.74 11.46 -10.31
C CYS A 128 27.40 12.13 -8.97
N ILE A 129 28.03 13.26 -8.60
CA ILE A 129 27.83 13.91 -7.32
C ILE A 129 26.49 14.63 -7.30
N ILE A 130 25.62 14.25 -6.35
CA ILE A 130 24.32 14.91 -6.10
C ILE A 130 24.49 15.99 -5.06
N ASN A 131 25.12 15.65 -3.92
CA ASN A 131 25.22 16.58 -2.77
C ASN A 131 26.47 16.29 -1.92
N VAL A 132 26.91 17.29 -1.17
CA VAL A 132 28.06 17.18 -0.24
C VAL A 132 27.64 17.69 1.12
N THR A 133 27.68 16.82 2.13
CA THR A 133 27.15 17.09 3.46
C THR A 133 28.18 16.80 4.56
N ASN A 134 27.84 17.16 5.80
CA ASN A 134 28.61 16.82 7.01
C ASN A 134 30.09 17.17 6.96
N PRO A 135 30.49 18.43 6.67
CA PRO A 135 31.89 18.81 6.70
C PRO A 135 32.46 18.70 8.12
N ARG A 136 33.52 17.94 8.29
CA ARG A 136 34.22 17.70 9.56
C ARG A 136 35.73 17.61 9.37
N ILE A 137 36.48 17.87 10.42
CA ILE A 137 37.94 17.73 10.41
C ILE A 137 38.27 16.47 11.22
N VAL A 138 38.92 15.51 10.58
CA VAL A 138 39.39 14.28 11.22
C VAL A 138 40.90 14.18 11.00
N ASN A 139 41.68 14.13 12.06
CA ASN A 139 43.15 14.09 12.02
C ASN A 139 43.78 15.20 11.14
N GLY A 140 43.19 16.40 11.14
CA GLY A 140 43.69 17.51 10.34
C GLY A 140 43.29 17.52 8.88
N VAL A 141 42.53 16.50 8.43
CA VAL A 141 42.02 16.37 7.05
C VAL A 141 40.54 16.75 7.04
N ARG A 142 40.14 17.57 6.07
CA ARG A 142 38.72 17.91 5.85
C ARG A 142 38.00 16.76 5.19
N MET A 143 37.06 16.18 5.96
CA MET A 143 36.24 15.04 5.50
C MET A 143 34.80 15.50 5.31
N VAL A 144 34.12 14.85 4.38
CA VAL A 144 32.71 15.09 4.04
C VAL A 144 32.01 13.77 3.72
N ASP A 145 30.70 13.80 3.72
CA ASP A 145 29.89 12.74 3.18
C ASP A 145 29.38 13.19 1.82
N VAL A 146 29.59 12.36 0.79
CA VAL A 146 29.26 12.66 -0.60
C VAL A 146 28.11 11.78 -1.03
N GLU A 147 27.01 12.40 -1.36
CA GLU A 147 25.86 11.71 -1.97
C GLU A 147 26.07 11.66 -3.48
N VAL A 148 26.03 10.47 -4.03
CA VAL A 148 26.26 10.23 -5.46
C VAL A 148 25.09 9.47 -6.07
N ASP A 149 24.80 9.72 -7.35
CA ASP A 149 24.08 8.78 -8.19
C ASP A 149 24.96 7.56 -8.39
N TYR A 150 24.64 6.46 -7.69
CA TYR A 150 25.51 5.29 -7.62
C TYR A 150 25.63 4.55 -8.95
N TYR A 151 24.61 4.65 -9.82
CA TYR A 151 24.65 4.09 -11.16
C TYR A 151 25.65 4.82 -12.04
N LYS A 152 25.62 6.15 -12.03
CA LYS A 152 26.62 6.97 -12.73
C LYS A 152 28.02 6.76 -12.17
N TYR A 153 28.14 6.62 -10.84
CA TYR A 153 29.41 6.34 -10.17
C TYR A 153 30.05 5.03 -10.64
N LEU A 154 29.24 3.98 -10.85
CA LEU A 154 29.69 2.69 -11.38
C LEU A 154 29.72 2.62 -12.92
N GLY A 155 29.27 3.66 -13.63
CA GLY A 155 29.17 3.68 -15.08
C GLY A 155 28.06 2.78 -15.65
N ILE A 156 27.01 2.55 -14.85
CA ILE A 156 25.85 1.75 -15.26
C ILE A 156 24.86 2.65 -16.00
N SER A 157 24.32 2.16 -17.13
CA SER A 157 23.31 2.89 -17.90
C SER A 157 21.98 3.01 -17.15
N ASP A 158 21.24 4.09 -17.40
CA ASP A 158 19.88 4.28 -16.89
C ASP A 158 18.90 3.21 -17.39
N ASP A 159 19.20 2.51 -18.48
CA ASP A 159 18.42 1.37 -18.97
C ASP A 159 18.58 0.11 -18.12
N ASP A 160 19.65 0.03 -17.33
CA ASP A 160 19.99 -1.11 -16.49
C ASP A 160 19.77 -0.82 -15.00
N CYS A 161 18.78 0.01 -14.66
CA CYS A 161 18.46 0.37 -13.29
C CYS A 161 17.61 -0.68 -12.60
N TYR A 162 17.86 -0.90 -11.31
CA TYR A 162 17.04 -1.70 -10.42
C TYR A 162 15.96 -0.83 -9.76
N TRP A 163 14.68 -1.07 -10.04
CA TRP A 163 13.59 -0.22 -9.56
C TRP A 163 13.47 -0.18 -8.03
N LEU A 164 13.63 -1.34 -7.38
CA LEU A 164 13.65 -1.44 -5.91
C LEU A 164 15.06 -1.67 -5.35
N GLY A 165 16.08 -1.56 -6.19
CA GLY A 165 17.46 -1.86 -5.82
C GLY A 165 17.81 -3.33 -5.98
N SER A 166 19.03 -3.70 -5.55
CA SER A 166 19.50 -5.09 -5.56
C SER A 166 19.81 -5.60 -4.16
N ASP A 167 19.78 -6.92 -4.01
CA ASP A 167 20.13 -7.60 -2.77
C ASP A 167 21.67 -7.78 -2.61
N TYR A 168 22.05 -8.49 -1.54
CA TYR A 168 23.46 -8.78 -1.24
C TYR A 168 24.15 -9.75 -2.22
N LEU A 169 23.38 -10.37 -3.13
CA LEU A 169 23.91 -11.20 -4.24
C LEU A 169 23.87 -10.45 -5.58
N GLY A 170 23.45 -9.19 -5.59
CA GLY A 170 23.28 -8.40 -6.80
C GLY A 170 22.07 -8.80 -7.65
N ARG A 171 21.06 -9.47 -7.04
CA ARG A 171 19.81 -9.80 -7.73
C ARG A 171 18.85 -8.64 -7.61
N ASP A 172 18.03 -8.46 -8.65
CA ASP A 172 16.96 -7.48 -8.62
C ASP A 172 15.90 -7.83 -7.56
N ILE A 173 15.50 -6.85 -6.74
CA ILE A 173 14.50 -7.05 -5.69
C ILE A 173 13.06 -7.01 -6.26
N TRP A 174 12.87 -6.44 -7.46
CA TRP A 174 11.56 -6.36 -8.11
C TRP A 174 11.11 -7.71 -8.69
N THR A 175 12.03 -8.51 -9.19
CA THR A 175 11.74 -9.83 -9.76
C THR A 175 11.83 -10.92 -8.69
#